data_e85c9ea31ad3edbcb6d8268c9c9c17eb
#
_entry.id   e85c9ea31ad3edbcb6d8268c9c9c17eb
#
_cell.length_a   1.000
_cell.length_b   1.000
_cell.length_c   1.000
_cell.angle_alpha   90.00
_cell.angle_beta   90.00
_cell.angle_gamma   90.00
#
_symmetry.space_group_name_H-M   'P 1'
#
loop_
_entity.id
_entity.type
_entity.pdbx_description
1 polymer ?
#
loop_
_entity_poly.entity_id
_entity_poly.type
_entity_poly.pdbx_seq_one_letter_code
_entity_poly.pdbx_strand_id
1 'polypeptide(L)'
;MNKKDIKKVVLAYSGGLDTSIIIPWLKENYNNCEVIAVSGDVGQGTELDGLEEKAIATGASKLYILDLKEDYVKNYIFPCVKAGAVYEEYLLGTSHARPCIAKGLAEIAIKEGADAICHGCTGKGNDQVRFELALKALAPEMEIIAPWREWDIKSREEEIEYAEEHNIPLKINRETNYSKDKNVWHLSHEGLDLEDPANEPQYLNDSFLELGVAPEKAPDEPTYITIHFEKGEPVAVDGEKLSPLALVEKLNELGGKNGIGLLDIVENRLVGMKSRGVYETPGGTIIYKAHQLLEMITLDRDTSHYKKLVAEKYGELVYNGMWFSPLREALDAFVNKTQETVTGDVKLKLYKGNVMNAGVTSPYTLYDENVASFGDDGGAYNQADSAGFINLFGLSTKVKALLDKKREAND
;
A
#
# COMPACT_ATOMS: atom_id res chain seq x y z
N MET A 1 20.56 11.40 23.19
CA MET A 1 21.83 12.14 22.99
C MET A 1 21.58 13.63 23.27
N ASN A 2 22.56 14.42 23.73
CA ASN A 2 22.34 15.87 23.89
C ASN A 2 22.34 16.52 22.49
N LYS A 3 21.44 17.49 22.23
CA LYS A 3 21.37 18.22 20.94
C LYS A 3 22.73 18.77 20.49
N LYS A 4 23.62 19.12 21.44
CA LYS A 4 24.96 19.62 21.15
C LYS A 4 25.97 18.58 20.67
N ASP A 5 25.67 17.30 20.86
CA ASP A 5 26.58 16.21 20.50
C ASP A 5 26.29 15.69 19.08
N ILE A 6 25.14 16.06 18.50
CA ILE A 6 24.73 15.69 17.13
C ILE A 6 25.49 16.59 16.15
N LYS A 7 26.30 15.97 15.28
CA LYS A 7 27.13 16.64 14.29
C LYS A 7 26.66 16.41 12.86
N LYS A 8 25.99 15.27 12.61
CA LYS A 8 25.55 14.88 11.27
C LYS A 8 24.15 14.25 11.35
N VAL A 9 23.25 14.78 10.53
CA VAL A 9 21.85 14.33 10.44
C VAL A 9 21.54 13.92 9.00
N VAL A 10 20.93 12.75 8.84
CA VAL A 10 20.30 12.36 7.57
C VAL A 10 18.82 12.74 7.61
N LEU A 11 18.38 13.54 6.66
CA LEU A 11 17.02 14.05 6.55
C LEU A 11 16.25 13.35 5.43
N ALA A 12 15.09 12.75 5.75
CA ALA A 12 14.11 12.33 4.76
C ALA A 12 13.56 13.58 4.04
N TYR A 13 13.92 13.75 2.77
CA TYR A 13 13.71 15.00 2.03
C TYR A 13 12.82 14.77 0.81
N SER A 14 11.66 15.40 0.80
CA SER A 14 10.72 15.39 -0.33
C SER A 14 10.82 16.64 -1.21
N GLY A 15 11.52 17.68 -0.74
CA GLY A 15 11.55 18.97 -1.41
C GLY A 15 10.29 19.83 -1.21
N GLY A 16 9.31 19.38 -0.46
CA GLY A 16 8.15 20.17 -0.04
C GLY A 16 8.54 21.28 0.95
N LEU A 17 7.55 22.11 1.33
CA LEU A 17 7.73 23.21 2.28
C LEU A 17 8.28 22.68 3.60
N ASP A 18 7.57 21.73 4.22
CA ASP A 18 7.88 21.15 5.54
C ASP A 18 9.32 20.61 5.61
N THR A 19 9.74 19.81 4.61
CA THR A 19 11.09 19.24 4.62
C THR A 19 12.19 20.25 4.28
N SER A 20 11.87 21.30 3.52
CA SER A 20 12.84 22.34 3.17
C SER A 20 13.17 23.24 4.37
N ILE A 21 12.17 23.64 5.17
CA ILE A 21 12.42 24.47 6.37
C ILE A 21 13.16 23.71 7.47
N ILE A 22 13.09 22.37 7.46
CA ILE A 22 13.80 21.53 8.44
C ILE A 22 15.34 21.68 8.31
N ILE A 23 15.89 21.92 7.12
CA ILE A 23 17.33 22.01 6.93
C ILE A 23 17.94 23.15 7.74
N PRO A 24 17.52 24.42 7.59
CA PRO A 24 18.05 25.52 8.43
C PRO A 24 17.68 25.32 9.90
N TRP A 25 16.47 24.84 10.22
CA TRP A 25 16.06 24.59 11.60
C TRP A 25 16.99 23.59 12.32
N LEU A 26 17.40 22.51 11.65
CA LEU A 26 18.37 21.55 12.21
C LEU A 26 19.70 22.23 12.52
N LYS A 27 20.20 23.07 11.63
CA LYS A 27 21.47 23.82 11.86
C LYS A 27 21.39 24.76 13.05
N GLU A 28 20.29 25.46 13.20
CA GLU A 28 20.06 26.40 14.31
C GLU A 28 19.96 25.69 15.67
N ASN A 29 19.25 24.54 15.70
CA ASN A 29 18.93 23.84 16.95
C ASN A 29 19.92 22.74 17.34
N TYR A 30 20.75 22.27 16.40
CA TYR A 30 21.69 21.16 16.59
C TYR A 30 23.14 21.54 16.28
N ASN A 31 23.60 22.67 16.84
CA ASN A 31 24.99 23.12 16.81
C ASN A 31 25.59 23.18 15.40
N ASN A 32 24.86 23.73 14.43
CA ASN A 32 25.25 23.80 13.02
C ASN A 32 25.68 22.46 12.42
N CYS A 33 24.90 21.42 12.70
CA CYS A 33 25.13 20.06 12.22
C CYS A 33 25.20 19.98 10.68
N GLU A 34 25.94 19.04 10.18
CA GLU A 34 25.88 18.65 8.76
C GLU A 34 24.55 18.00 8.45
N VAL A 35 23.83 18.47 7.43
CA VAL A 35 22.56 17.90 6.99
C VAL A 35 22.75 17.24 5.63
N ILE A 36 22.54 15.94 5.57
CA ILE A 36 22.52 15.14 4.34
C ILE A 36 21.07 14.84 4.00
N ALA A 37 20.59 15.34 2.87
CA ALA A 37 19.27 15.08 2.39
C ALA A 37 19.22 13.73 1.65
N VAL A 38 18.13 12.96 1.83
CA VAL A 38 17.90 11.70 1.14
C VAL A 38 16.45 11.62 0.67
N SER A 39 16.26 11.38 -0.62
CA SER A 39 14.97 11.14 -1.25
C SER A 39 14.92 9.74 -1.81
N GLY A 40 13.85 9.02 -1.56
CA GLY A 40 13.57 7.71 -2.18
C GLY A 40 12.67 7.88 -3.40
N ASP A 41 13.14 7.48 -4.57
CA ASP A 41 12.32 7.39 -5.78
C ASP A 41 11.53 6.08 -5.76
N VAL A 42 10.25 6.20 -5.46
CA VAL A 42 9.27 5.10 -5.48
C VAL A 42 8.23 5.30 -6.60
N GLY A 43 8.52 6.19 -7.57
CA GLY A 43 7.66 6.46 -8.73
C GLY A 43 6.79 7.71 -8.60
N GLN A 44 7.22 8.72 -7.84
CA GLN A 44 6.53 10.01 -7.72
C GLN A 44 6.75 10.96 -8.92
N GLY A 45 7.46 10.51 -9.94
CA GLY A 45 7.61 11.22 -11.21
C GLY A 45 8.39 12.52 -11.12
N THR A 46 7.83 13.62 -11.62
CA THR A 46 8.49 14.93 -11.73
C THR A 46 8.75 15.65 -10.41
N GLU A 47 8.29 15.09 -9.27
CA GLU A 47 8.55 15.68 -7.94
C GLU A 47 10.05 15.71 -7.58
N LEU A 48 10.86 14.88 -8.25
CA LEU A 48 12.31 14.81 -8.05
C LEU A 48 13.09 15.80 -8.92
N ASP A 49 12.45 16.50 -9.85
CA ASP A 49 13.12 17.42 -10.77
C ASP A 49 13.64 18.68 -10.04
N GLY A 50 14.94 18.96 -10.17
CA GLY A 50 15.59 20.09 -9.53
C GLY A 50 15.76 19.98 -8.00
N LEU A 51 15.57 18.75 -7.47
CA LEU A 51 15.59 18.50 -6.02
C LEU A 51 17.00 18.73 -5.43
N GLU A 52 18.07 18.40 -6.17
CA GLU A 52 19.45 18.57 -5.69
C GLU A 52 19.81 20.04 -5.54
N GLU A 53 19.56 20.84 -6.57
CA GLU A 53 19.82 22.29 -6.53
C GLU A 53 19.08 22.95 -5.37
N LYS A 54 17.82 22.53 -5.15
CA LYS A 54 17.00 23.03 -4.05
C LYS A 54 17.55 22.63 -2.69
N ALA A 55 17.91 21.36 -2.47
CA ALA A 55 18.47 20.89 -1.21
C ALA A 55 19.76 21.63 -0.85
N ILE A 56 20.68 21.78 -1.80
CA ILE A 56 21.94 22.46 -1.61
C ILE A 56 21.72 23.97 -1.34
N ALA A 57 20.85 24.62 -2.12
CA ALA A 57 20.52 26.04 -1.92
C ALA A 57 19.89 26.32 -0.55
N THR A 58 19.17 25.32 0.00
CA THR A 58 18.56 25.40 1.34
C THR A 58 19.57 25.12 2.46
N GLY A 59 20.76 24.60 2.14
CA GLY A 59 21.85 24.40 3.08
C GLY A 59 22.19 22.93 3.42
N ALA A 60 21.64 21.96 2.71
CA ALA A 60 22.11 20.58 2.79
C ALA A 60 23.56 20.51 2.23
N SER A 61 24.38 19.64 2.81
CA SER A 61 25.75 19.40 2.30
C SER A 61 25.75 18.47 1.09
N LYS A 62 24.71 17.64 0.96
CA LYS A 62 24.61 16.60 -0.05
C LYS A 62 23.16 16.14 -0.20
N LEU A 63 22.78 15.69 -1.40
CA LEU A 63 21.55 14.96 -1.65
C LEU A 63 21.85 13.56 -2.19
N TYR A 64 21.16 12.54 -1.69
CA TYR A 64 21.02 11.24 -2.29
C TYR A 64 19.61 11.09 -2.86
N ILE A 65 19.48 10.70 -4.12
CA ILE A 65 18.24 10.22 -4.72
C ILE A 65 18.42 8.71 -4.94
N LEU A 66 17.64 7.91 -4.22
CA LEU A 66 17.72 6.45 -4.27
C LEU A 66 16.64 5.92 -5.21
N ASP A 67 17.03 5.27 -6.31
CA ASP A 67 16.06 4.55 -7.16
C ASP A 67 15.61 3.26 -6.44
N LEU A 68 14.43 3.30 -5.88
CA LEU A 68 13.83 2.22 -5.10
C LEU A 68 12.66 1.53 -5.84
N LYS A 69 12.30 1.96 -7.04
CA LYS A 69 11.06 1.52 -7.73
C LYS A 69 10.95 0.01 -7.88
N GLU A 70 12.00 -0.63 -8.37
CA GLU A 70 11.99 -2.10 -8.59
C GLU A 70 11.99 -2.86 -7.25
N ASP A 71 12.79 -2.42 -6.25
CA ASP A 71 12.82 -3.00 -4.90
C ASP A 71 11.46 -2.83 -4.20
N TYR A 72 10.85 -1.66 -4.35
CA TYR A 72 9.52 -1.35 -3.81
C TYR A 72 8.44 -2.29 -4.35
N VAL A 73 8.38 -2.48 -5.68
CA VAL A 73 7.39 -3.39 -6.26
C VAL A 73 7.62 -4.83 -5.82
N LYS A 74 8.86 -5.31 -5.96
CA LYS A 74 9.19 -6.72 -5.72
C LYS A 74 9.08 -7.12 -4.27
N ASN A 75 9.63 -6.29 -3.36
CA ASN A 75 9.84 -6.68 -1.96
C ASN A 75 8.84 -6.06 -0.98
N TYR A 76 7.97 -5.13 -1.42
CA TYR A 76 6.95 -4.51 -0.55
C TYR A 76 5.53 -4.67 -1.12
N ILE A 77 5.33 -4.44 -2.41
CA ILE A 77 4.02 -4.58 -3.05
C ILE A 77 3.64 -6.07 -3.21
N PHE A 78 4.49 -6.87 -3.87
CA PHE A 78 4.15 -8.26 -4.18
C PHE A 78 3.95 -9.14 -2.95
N PRO A 79 4.67 -8.98 -1.83
CA PRO A 79 4.31 -9.66 -0.59
C PRO A 79 2.90 -9.33 -0.10
N CYS A 80 2.45 -8.07 -0.20
CA CYS A 80 1.09 -7.68 0.13
C CYS A 80 0.04 -8.29 -0.82
N VAL A 81 0.36 -8.35 -2.12
CA VAL A 81 -0.50 -9.04 -3.12
C VAL A 81 -0.64 -10.52 -2.79
N LYS A 82 0.46 -11.24 -2.55
CA LYS A 82 0.45 -12.66 -2.16
C LYS A 82 -0.34 -12.90 -0.87
N ALA A 83 -0.21 -12.01 0.08
CA ALA A 83 -0.99 -12.07 1.33
C ALA A 83 -2.48 -11.80 1.08
N GLY A 84 -2.84 -11.05 0.04
CA GLY A 84 -4.16 -10.46 -0.13
C GLY A 84 -4.42 -9.35 0.89
N ALA A 85 -3.35 -8.69 1.35
CA ALA A 85 -3.38 -7.73 2.45
C ALA A 85 -4.07 -6.42 2.03
N VAL A 86 -5.10 -6.05 2.76
CA VAL A 86 -5.90 -4.82 2.58
C VAL A 86 -6.18 -4.25 3.96
N TYR A 87 -6.27 -2.94 4.08
CA TYR A 87 -6.73 -2.29 5.30
C TYR A 87 -7.96 -1.45 4.99
N GLU A 88 -9.13 -1.86 5.49
CA GLU A 88 -10.41 -1.16 5.26
C GLU A 88 -10.65 -0.82 3.76
N GLU A 89 -10.37 -1.76 2.85
CA GLU A 89 -10.39 -1.65 1.38
C GLU A 89 -9.19 -0.89 0.76
N TYR A 90 -8.39 -0.17 1.54
CA TYR A 90 -7.19 0.51 1.09
C TYR A 90 -6.07 -0.47 0.74
N LEU A 91 -5.51 -0.36 -0.48
CA LEU A 91 -4.44 -1.23 -0.99
C LEU A 91 -3.02 -0.81 -0.54
N LEU A 92 -2.92 -0.12 0.59
CA LEU A 92 -1.70 0.12 1.37
C LEU A 92 -0.58 0.92 0.69
N GLY A 93 -0.85 1.66 -0.39
CA GLY A 93 0.17 2.29 -1.22
C GLY A 93 1.18 3.17 -0.47
N THR A 94 0.72 4.04 0.44
CA THR A 94 1.60 4.81 1.31
C THR A 94 2.22 3.93 2.39
N SER A 95 1.45 2.98 2.93
CA SER A 95 1.86 2.18 4.11
C SER A 95 3.05 1.29 3.83
N HIS A 96 3.14 0.67 2.67
CA HIS A 96 4.29 -0.17 2.30
C HIS A 96 5.41 0.61 1.59
N ALA A 97 5.18 1.85 1.11
CA ALA A 97 6.24 2.70 0.58
C ALA A 97 7.17 3.22 1.70
N ARG A 98 6.62 3.56 2.86
CA ARG A 98 7.39 4.15 3.96
C ARG A 98 8.48 3.23 4.51
N PRO A 99 8.26 1.94 4.80
CA PRO A 99 9.35 1.04 5.20
C PRO A 99 10.42 0.84 4.13
N CYS A 100 10.06 0.89 2.84
CA CYS A 100 11.03 0.86 1.73
C CYS A 100 11.95 2.09 1.76
N ILE A 101 11.38 3.29 1.86
CA ILE A 101 12.13 4.54 1.95
C ILE A 101 12.95 4.58 3.23
N ALA A 102 12.38 4.17 4.37
CA ALA A 102 13.08 4.15 5.67
C ALA A 102 14.30 3.24 5.65
N LYS A 103 14.26 2.11 4.93
CA LYS A 103 15.42 1.23 4.73
C LYS A 103 16.54 1.98 4.01
N GLY A 104 16.23 2.66 2.91
CA GLY A 104 17.22 3.48 2.19
C GLY A 104 17.81 4.60 3.05
N LEU A 105 16.97 5.27 3.87
CA LEU A 105 17.44 6.28 4.82
C LEU A 105 18.41 5.70 5.85
N ALA A 106 18.08 4.56 6.45
CA ALA A 106 18.92 3.88 7.43
C ALA A 106 20.27 3.46 6.82
N GLU A 107 20.26 2.88 5.61
CA GLU A 107 21.47 2.48 4.89
C GLU A 107 22.40 3.67 4.61
N ILE A 108 21.86 4.83 4.18
CA ILE A 108 22.65 6.05 3.98
C ILE A 108 23.14 6.60 5.29
N ALA A 109 22.32 6.63 6.34
CA ALA A 109 22.72 7.13 7.65
C ALA A 109 23.88 6.32 8.26
N ILE A 110 23.83 4.99 8.14
CA ILE A 110 24.93 4.11 8.56
C ILE A 110 26.19 4.36 7.72
N LYS A 111 26.04 4.44 6.39
CA LYS A 111 27.14 4.67 5.44
C LYS A 111 27.86 6.00 5.70
N GLU A 112 27.11 7.05 6.00
CA GLU A 112 27.64 8.40 6.25
C GLU A 112 28.12 8.59 7.71
N GLY A 113 27.88 7.61 8.58
CA GLY A 113 28.21 7.72 10.01
C GLY A 113 27.43 8.86 10.68
N ALA A 114 26.15 8.97 10.37
CA ALA A 114 25.27 9.97 10.95
C ALA A 114 24.97 9.68 12.42
N ASP A 115 24.73 10.73 13.19
CA ASP A 115 24.35 10.63 14.60
C ASP A 115 22.83 10.47 14.77
N ALA A 116 22.06 11.01 13.78
CA ALA A 116 20.60 11.03 13.84
C ALA A 116 19.97 10.95 12.44
N ILE A 117 18.71 10.51 12.42
CA ILE A 117 17.83 10.55 11.25
C ILE A 117 16.66 11.47 11.57
N CYS A 118 16.33 12.38 10.64
CA CYS A 118 15.25 13.33 10.77
C CYS A 118 14.17 13.07 9.72
N HIS A 119 12.90 13.23 10.10
CA HIS A 119 11.75 13.19 9.18
C HIS A 119 10.81 14.39 9.41
N GLY A 120 10.15 14.84 8.35
CA GLY A 120 9.19 15.95 8.36
C GLY A 120 7.73 15.54 8.53
N CYS A 121 7.45 14.35 9.04
CA CYS A 121 6.08 13.88 9.20
C CYS A 121 5.35 14.61 10.33
N THR A 122 4.10 15.05 10.07
CA THR A 122 3.28 15.73 11.07
C THR A 122 2.83 14.76 12.19
N GLY A 123 2.57 15.29 13.39
CA GLY A 123 2.08 14.52 14.53
C GLY A 123 0.68 13.93 14.36
N LYS A 124 -0.08 14.35 13.34
CA LYS A 124 -1.43 13.87 13.03
C LYS A 124 -1.47 12.73 12.01
N GLY A 125 -0.34 12.47 11.31
CA GLY A 125 -0.25 11.45 10.27
C GLY A 125 0.27 10.11 10.79
N ASN A 126 -0.08 9.01 10.10
CA ASN A 126 0.45 7.69 10.37
C ASN A 126 1.93 7.54 9.98
N ASP A 127 2.41 8.37 9.06
CA ASP A 127 3.74 8.23 8.46
C ASP A 127 4.88 8.39 9.46
N GLN A 128 4.72 9.25 10.49
CA GLN A 128 5.68 9.32 11.58
C GLN A 128 5.88 7.96 12.27
N VAL A 129 4.80 7.22 12.49
CA VAL A 129 4.87 5.89 13.13
C VAL A 129 5.56 4.89 12.19
N ARG A 130 5.21 4.91 10.90
CA ARG A 130 5.78 4.02 9.88
C ARG A 130 7.28 4.21 9.72
N PHE A 131 7.74 5.46 9.60
CA PHE A 131 9.17 5.77 9.53
C PHE A 131 9.91 5.37 10.80
N GLU A 132 9.41 5.79 11.97
CA GLU A 132 10.14 5.55 13.22
C GLU A 132 10.20 4.08 13.62
N LEU A 133 9.13 3.30 13.43
CA LEU A 133 9.17 1.87 13.70
C LEU A 133 10.12 1.13 12.76
N ALA A 134 10.17 1.52 11.48
CA ALA A 134 11.15 0.98 10.54
C ALA A 134 12.59 1.35 10.93
N LEU A 135 12.84 2.62 11.27
CA LEU A 135 14.17 3.09 11.68
C LEU A 135 14.62 2.45 13.00
N LYS A 136 13.72 2.25 13.97
CA LYS A 136 14.03 1.52 15.21
C LYS A 136 14.44 0.07 14.96
N ALA A 137 13.90 -0.56 13.93
CA ALA A 137 14.29 -1.92 13.56
C ALA A 137 15.62 -1.98 12.81
N LEU A 138 15.91 -0.98 11.96
CA LEU A 138 17.02 -1.00 11.02
C LEU A 138 18.27 -0.26 11.52
N ALA A 139 18.08 0.77 12.36
CA ALA A 139 19.14 1.60 12.91
C ALA A 139 18.85 1.93 14.39
N PRO A 140 18.77 0.92 15.30
CA PRO A 140 18.29 1.10 16.66
C PRO A 140 19.14 2.04 17.52
N GLU A 141 20.40 2.23 17.16
CA GLU A 141 21.34 3.10 17.88
C GLU A 141 21.25 4.59 17.48
N MET A 142 20.52 4.90 16.40
CA MET A 142 20.42 6.27 15.90
C MET A 142 19.31 7.05 16.60
N GLU A 143 19.62 8.32 16.90
CA GLU A 143 18.61 9.26 17.39
C GLU A 143 17.61 9.60 16.27
N ILE A 144 16.32 9.73 16.61
CA ILE A 144 15.28 10.15 15.67
C ILE A 144 14.85 11.56 16.02
N ILE A 145 14.94 12.47 15.04
CA ILE A 145 14.52 13.86 15.16
C ILE A 145 13.22 14.05 14.40
N ALA A 146 12.19 14.55 15.09
CA ALA A 146 10.89 14.84 14.51
C ALA A 146 10.47 16.29 14.83
N PRO A 147 10.83 17.27 14.00
CA PRO A 147 10.65 18.70 14.27
C PRO A 147 9.23 19.08 14.64
N TRP A 148 8.22 18.52 13.99
CA TRP A 148 6.81 18.76 14.31
C TRP A 148 6.41 18.50 15.78
N ARG A 149 7.23 17.81 16.55
CA ARG A 149 7.05 17.59 17.99
C ARG A 149 7.91 18.51 18.86
N GLU A 150 8.82 19.26 18.24
CA GLU A 150 9.83 20.04 18.95
C GLU A 150 9.77 21.54 18.68
N TRP A 151 9.36 21.96 17.48
CA TRP A 151 9.34 23.34 17.07
C TRP A 151 8.04 24.08 17.45
N ASP A 152 8.09 25.41 17.43
CA ASP A 152 6.93 26.26 17.74
C ASP A 152 6.07 26.61 16.52
N ILE A 153 6.48 26.21 15.30
CA ILE A 153 5.72 26.42 14.06
C ILE A 153 4.46 25.57 14.09
N LYS A 154 3.28 26.20 13.96
CA LYS A 154 1.98 25.54 14.16
C LYS A 154 1.05 25.61 12.95
N SER A 155 1.40 26.45 11.96
CA SER A 155 0.59 26.67 10.78
C SER A 155 1.42 26.72 9.51
N ARG A 156 0.75 26.50 8.38
CA ARG A 156 1.38 26.63 7.06
C ARG A 156 1.83 28.06 6.77
N GLU A 157 1.14 29.03 7.30
CA GLU A 157 1.50 30.45 7.20
C GLU A 157 2.84 30.70 7.91
N GLU A 158 3.01 30.20 9.12
CA GLU A 158 4.27 30.32 9.88
C GLU A 158 5.43 29.58 9.19
N GLU A 159 5.17 28.43 8.54
CA GLU A 159 6.17 27.75 7.71
C GLU A 159 6.61 28.60 6.52
N ILE A 160 5.67 29.28 5.86
CA ILE A 160 5.95 30.16 4.73
C ILE A 160 6.78 31.36 5.20
N GLU A 161 6.40 31.98 6.31
CA GLU A 161 7.16 33.13 6.91
C GLU A 161 8.59 32.69 7.24
N TYR A 162 8.77 31.55 7.89
CA TYR A 162 10.08 30.99 8.20
C TYR A 162 10.91 30.71 6.93
N ALA A 163 10.27 30.19 5.88
CA ALA A 163 10.92 29.92 4.61
C ALA A 163 11.36 31.22 3.89
N GLU A 164 10.55 32.30 3.96
CA GLU A 164 10.89 33.62 3.41
C GLU A 164 12.05 34.25 4.17
N GLU A 165 12.04 34.18 5.50
CA GLU A 165 13.13 34.70 6.35
C GLU A 165 14.47 34.02 6.05
N HIS A 166 14.45 32.74 5.69
CA HIS A 166 15.66 31.96 5.37
C HIS A 166 15.97 31.89 3.87
N ASN A 167 15.26 32.67 3.03
CA ASN A 167 15.43 32.70 1.57
C ASN A 167 15.37 31.31 0.90
N ILE A 168 14.50 30.43 1.39
CA ILE A 168 14.35 29.10 0.84
C ILE A 168 13.63 29.18 -0.52
N PRO A 169 14.17 28.59 -1.61
CA PRO A 169 13.58 28.67 -2.94
C PRO A 169 12.32 27.78 -3.02
N LEU A 170 11.19 28.35 -2.64
CA LEU A 170 9.89 27.67 -2.71
C LEU A 170 9.09 28.17 -3.91
N LYS A 171 8.53 27.26 -4.68
CA LYS A 171 7.41 27.56 -5.57
C LYS A 171 6.16 27.59 -4.67
N ILE A 172 5.95 28.69 -3.96
CA ILE A 172 4.78 28.85 -3.10
C ILE A 172 3.57 29.08 -4.00
N ASN A 173 2.85 28.02 -4.30
CA ASN A 173 1.49 28.17 -4.79
C ASN A 173 0.59 28.32 -3.56
N ARG A 174 0.09 29.52 -3.32
CA ARG A 174 -0.96 29.77 -2.30
C ARG A 174 -2.31 29.16 -2.70
N GLU A 175 -2.36 28.49 -3.85
CA GLU A 175 -3.54 27.83 -4.35
C GLU A 175 -3.82 26.54 -3.59
N THR A 176 -5.04 26.42 -3.27
CA THR A 176 -5.79 25.33 -2.65
C THR A 176 -5.68 24.03 -3.42
N ASN A 177 -4.54 23.34 -3.30
CA ASN A 177 -4.37 22.02 -3.90
C ASN A 177 -4.65 20.93 -2.88
N TYR A 178 -5.26 19.83 -3.32
CA TYR A 178 -5.35 18.61 -2.53
C TYR A 178 -3.95 18.16 -2.07
N SER A 179 -3.87 17.63 -0.85
CA SER A 179 -2.68 16.91 -0.43
C SER A 179 -2.61 15.59 -1.21
N LYS A 180 -1.52 15.36 -1.91
CA LYS A 180 -1.33 14.17 -2.77
C LYS A 180 -0.09 13.41 -2.32
N ASP A 181 -0.17 12.06 -2.36
CA ASP A 181 0.96 11.16 -2.18
C ASP A 181 0.98 10.16 -3.34
N LYS A 182 2.01 10.27 -4.18
CA LYS A 182 2.14 9.52 -5.43
C LYS A 182 3.31 8.55 -5.36
N ASN A 183 3.09 7.34 -5.82
CA ASN A 183 4.14 6.37 -6.10
C ASN A 183 3.71 5.44 -7.25
N VAL A 184 4.54 4.47 -7.61
CA VAL A 184 4.24 3.56 -8.73
C VAL A 184 2.96 2.75 -8.54
N TRP A 185 2.50 2.58 -7.29
CA TRP A 185 1.31 1.78 -6.97
C TRP A 185 0.02 2.58 -6.97
N HIS A 186 0.06 3.80 -6.44
CA HIS A 186 -1.14 4.60 -6.22
C HIS A 186 -0.89 6.10 -6.25
N LEU A 187 -1.98 6.84 -6.25
CA LEU A 187 -2.06 8.25 -5.89
C LEU A 187 -3.19 8.44 -4.87
N SER A 188 -2.92 9.16 -3.78
CA SER A 188 -3.94 9.59 -2.82
C SER A 188 -4.29 11.07 -2.98
N HIS A 189 -5.55 11.40 -2.70
CA HIS A 189 -6.06 12.77 -2.60
C HIS A 189 -6.69 12.97 -1.23
N GLU A 190 -6.27 14.00 -0.50
CA GLU A 190 -6.80 14.36 0.81
C GLU A 190 -6.97 15.88 0.94
N GLY A 191 -7.81 16.32 1.86
CA GLY A 191 -8.00 17.74 2.20
C GLY A 191 -9.09 18.44 1.38
N LEU A 192 -9.20 19.75 1.55
CA LEU A 192 -10.17 20.64 0.91
C LEU A 192 -11.62 20.14 1.12
N ASP A 193 -12.41 20.12 0.03
CA ASP A 193 -13.80 19.66 0.03
C ASP A 193 -13.97 18.17 0.38
N LEU A 194 -12.89 17.37 0.27
CA LEU A 194 -12.90 15.96 0.70
C LEU A 194 -12.91 15.80 2.23
N GLU A 195 -12.60 16.86 3.01
CA GLU A 195 -12.68 16.79 4.47
C GLU A 195 -14.11 16.63 4.98
N ASP A 196 -15.10 17.08 4.20
CA ASP A 196 -16.52 16.80 4.45
C ASP A 196 -16.95 15.53 3.70
N PRO A 197 -17.27 14.43 4.40
CA PRO A 197 -17.67 13.18 3.76
C PRO A 197 -19.02 13.26 3.04
N ALA A 198 -19.75 14.36 3.16
CA ALA A 198 -20.98 14.59 2.40
C ALA A 198 -20.72 15.07 0.97
N ASN A 199 -19.49 15.50 0.65
CA ASN A 199 -19.15 15.97 -0.67
C ASN A 199 -18.73 14.80 -1.58
N GLU A 200 -19.23 14.78 -2.81
CA GLU A 200 -18.79 13.87 -3.86
C GLU A 200 -17.40 14.28 -4.38
N PRO A 201 -16.44 13.34 -4.55
CA PRO A 201 -15.18 13.66 -5.18
C PRO A 201 -15.35 14.12 -6.62
N GLN A 202 -14.53 15.07 -7.05
CA GLN A 202 -14.66 15.73 -8.36
C GLN A 202 -14.11 14.87 -9.52
N TYR A 203 -14.51 13.61 -9.64
CA TYR A 203 -13.99 12.66 -10.63
C TYR A 203 -14.11 13.13 -12.10
N LEU A 204 -15.11 13.96 -12.40
CA LEU A 204 -15.31 14.50 -13.75
C LEU A 204 -14.48 15.75 -14.06
N ASN A 205 -13.80 16.32 -13.06
CA ASN A 205 -12.85 17.41 -13.24
C ASN A 205 -11.54 16.85 -13.82
N ASP A 206 -11.13 17.30 -14.99
CA ASP A 206 -9.94 16.82 -15.70
C ASP A 206 -8.62 17.02 -14.94
N SER A 207 -8.59 17.91 -13.94
CA SER A 207 -7.41 18.15 -13.08
C SER A 207 -7.39 17.34 -11.79
N PHE A 208 -8.45 16.58 -11.49
CA PHE A 208 -8.54 15.81 -10.24
C PHE A 208 -7.79 14.48 -10.34
N LEU A 209 -8.17 13.62 -11.31
CA LEU A 209 -7.53 12.32 -11.54
C LEU A 209 -6.22 12.48 -12.33
N GLU A 210 -5.19 11.73 -11.96
CA GLU A 210 -3.87 11.74 -12.63
C GLU A 210 -3.45 10.38 -13.18
N LEU A 211 -3.91 9.28 -12.59
CA LEU A 211 -3.55 7.92 -13.03
C LEU A 211 -4.59 7.32 -13.96
N GLY A 212 -5.77 7.90 -14.03
CA GLY A 212 -6.85 7.37 -14.84
C GLY A 212 -7.90 8.39 -15.22
N VAL A 213 -9.04 7.89 -15.66
CA VAL A 213 -10.22 8.66 -16.02
C VAL A 213 -11.43 8.21 -15.20
N ALA A 214 -12.43 9.08 -15.06
CA ALA A 214 -13.71 8.68 -14.48
C ALA A 214 -14.33 7.54 -15.32
N PRO A 215 -15.05 6.59 -14.70
CA PRO A 215 -15.69 5.47 -15.41
C PRO A 215 -16.58 5.91 -16.59
N GLU A 216 -17.25 7.06 -16.45
CA GLU A 216 -18.10 7.64 -17.49
C GLU A 216 -17.33 8.08 -18.74
N LYS A 217 -16.05 8.48 -18.56
CA LYS A 217 -15.14 8.89 -19.64
C LYS A 217 -14.34 7.73 -20.22
N ALA A 218 -14.39 6.54 -19.61
CA ALA A 218 -13.71 5.34 -20.11
C ALA A 218 -14.31 4.83 -21.42
N PRO A 219 -13.54 4.11 -22.26
CA PRO A 219 -13.99 3.58 -23.54
C PRO A 219 -15.28 2.73 -23.44
N ASP A 220 -16.12 2.80 -24.47
CA ASP A 220 -17.31 1.98 -24.61
C ASP A 220 -17.01 0.52 -25.00
N GLU A 221 -15.81 0.28 -25.56
CA GLU A 221 -15.33 -1.07 -25.87
C GLU A 221 -14.50 -1.63 -24.73
N PRO A 222 -14.76 -2.87 -24.29
CA PRO A 222 -14.00 -3.49 -23.22
C PRO A 222 -12.58 -3.85 -23.66
N THR A 223 -11.63 -3.77 -22.71
CA THR A 223 -10.26 -4.25 -22.88
C THR A 223 -10.14 -5.64 -22.25
N TYR A 224 -9.60 -6.61 -22.99
CA TYR A 224 -9.28 -7.94 -22.45
C TYR A 224 -7.78 -8.05 -22.27
N ILE A 225 -7.37 -8.61 -21.12
CA ILE A 225 -5.97 -8.88 -20.79
C ILE A 225 -5.84 -10.26 -20.16
N THR A 226 -4.65 -10.84 -20.25
CA THR A 226 -4.32 -12.09 -19.53
C THR A 226 -3.07 -11.85 -18.68
N ILE A 227 -3.15 -12.13 -17.39
CA ILE A 227 -2.03 -12.01 -16.47
C ILE A 227 -1.57 -13.42 -16.10
N HIS A 228 -0.28 -13.71 -16.29
CA HIS A 228 0.35 -14.95 -15.85
C HIS A 228 1.00 -14.77 -14.48
N PHE A 229 0.72 -15.70 -13.58
CA PHE A 229 1.28 -15.76 -12.23
C PHE A 229 2.19 -16.97 -12.08
N GLU A 230 3.31 -16.79 -11.38
CA GLU A 230 4.18 -17.85 -10.88
C GLU A 230 4.30 -17.74 -9.36
N LYS A 231 3.82 -18.74 -8.62
CA LYS A 231 3.84 -18.78 -7.14
C LYS A 231 3.29 -17.50 -6.49
N GLY A 232 2.16 -17.03 -7.01
CA GLY A 232 1.45 -15.85 -6.50
C GLY A 232 2.01 -14.50 -6.95
N GLU A 233 3.11 -14.46 -7.70
CA GLU A 233 3.66 -13.23 -8.27
C GLU A 233 3.25 -13.09 -9.74
N PRO A 234 2.75 -11.91 -10.17
CA PRO A 234 2.46 -11.67 -11.58
C PRO A 234 3.78 -11.48 -12.33
N VAL A 235 3.96 -12.19 -13.44
CA VAL A 235 5.24 -12.19 -14.20
C VAL A 235 5.10 -11.86 -15.68
N ALA A 236 3.87 -11.90 -16.22
CA ALA A 236 3.61 -11.55 -17.61
C ALA A 236 2.21 -10.96 -17.81
N VAL A 237 2.07 -10.11 -18.82
CA VAL A 237 0.78 -9.59 -19.31
C VAL A 237 0.69 -9.89 -20.80
N ASP A 238 -0.41 -10.54 -21.24
CA ASP A 238 -0.66 -10.95 -22.63
C ASP A 238 0.52 -11.72 -23.27
N GLY A 239 1.16 -12.58 -22.48
CA GLY A 239 2.29 -13.40 -22.88
C GLY A 239 3.66 -12.69 -22.88
N GLU A 240 3.70 -11.38 -22.66
CA GLU A 240 4.93 -10.61 -22.52
C GLU A 240 5.44 -10.67 -21.08
N LYS A 241 6.64 -11.27 -20.88
CA LYS A 241 7.32 -11.25 -19.58
C LYS A 241 7.85 -9.84 -19.29
N LEU A 242 7.57 -9.35 -18.10
CA LEU A 242 7.92 -8.00 -17.66
C LEU A 242 8.66 -8.04 -16.33
N SER A 243 9.48 -7.01 -16.05
CA SER A 243 9.98 -6.79 -14.71
C SER A 243 8.82 -6.42 -13.77
N PRO A 244 8.95 -6.63 -12.45
CA PRO A 244 7.93 -6.21 -11.48
C PRO A 244 7.46 -4.78 -11.68
N LEU A 245 8.36 -3.82 -11.84
CA LEU A 245 8.03 -2.42 -12.08
C LEU A 245 7.25 -2.23 -13.39
N ALA A 246 7.79 -2.72 -14.51
CA ALA A 246 7.16 -2.57 -15.83
C ALA A 246 5.76 -3.20 -15.89
N LEU A 247 5.54 -4.29 -15.15
CA LEU A 247 4.24 -4.97 -15.06
C LEU A 247 3.21 -4.08 -14.37
N VAL A 248 3.57 -3.47 -13.23
CA VAL A 248 2.69 -2.56 -12.50
C VAL A 248 2.39 -1.32 -13.33
N GLU A 249 3.40 -0.71 -13.97
CA GLU A 249 3.23 0.45 -14.84
C GLU A 249 2.27 0.15 -16.01
N LYS A 250 2.45 -1.00 -16.69
CA LYS A 250 1.56 -1.44 -17.77
C LYS A 250 0.12 -1.64 -17.30
N LEU A 251 -0.07 -2.23 -16.13
CA LEU A 251 -1.42 -2.43 -15.57
C LEU A 251 -2.03 -1.13 -15.04
N ASN A 252 -1.22 -0.17 -14.59
CA ASN A 252 -1.69 1.18 -14.26
C ASN A 252 -2.23 1.89 -15.51
N GLU A 253 -1.51 1.84 -16.64
CA GLU A 253 -1.95 2.42 -17.89
C GLU A 253 -3.28 1.80 -18.37
N LEU A 254 -3.34 0.47 -18.42
CA LEU A 254 -4.54 -0.25 -18.85
C LEU A 254 -5.73 -0.03 -17.92
N GLY A 255 -5.50 -0.05 -16.60
CA GLY A 255 -6.52 0.19 -15.60
C GLY A 255 -7.02 1.63 -15.61
N GLY A 256 -6.10 2.59 -15.63
CA GLY A 256 -6.42 4.01 -15.66
C GLY A 256 -7.25 4.40 -16.88
N LYS A 257 -6.88 3.90 -18.07
CA LYS A 257 -7.65 4.09 -19.32
C LYS A 257 -9.08 3.57 -19.20
N ASN A 258 -9.31 2.51 -18.43
CA ASN A 258 -10.62 1.89 -18.26
C ASN A 258 -11.37 2.38 -17.01
N GLY A 259 -10.91 3.44 -16.36
CA GLY A 259 -11.54 4.04 -15.18
C GLY A 259 -11.50 3.16 -13.93
N ILE A 260 -10.52 2.25 -13.83
CA ILE A 260 -10.39 1.27 -12.74
C ILE A 260 -9.55 1.85 -11.60
N GLY A 261 -9.88 1.45 -10.36
CA GLY A 261 -9.05 1.67 -9.19
C GLY A 261 -9.37 2.95 -8.41
N LEU A 262 -10.54 3.53 -8.62
CA LEU A 262 -11.04 4.63 -7.79
C LEU A 262 -11.64 4.09 -6.50
N LEU A 263 -11.18 4.62 -5.37
CA LEU A 263 -11.65 4.25 -4.04
C LEU A 263 -11.81 5.51 -3.19
N ASP A 264 -12.99 5.71 -2.62
CA ASP A 264 -13.30 6.79 -1.68
C ASP A 264 -13.70 6.17 -0.35
N ILE A 265 -12.88 6.34 0.68
CA ILE A 265 -13.11 5.75 1.99
C ILE A 265 -12.81 6.71 3.14
N VAL A 266 -13.46 6.44 4.27
CA VAL A 266 -13.13 7.02 5.58
C VAL A 266 -12.46 5.92 6.40
N GLU A 267 -11.16 5.99 6.53
CA GLU A 267 -10.34 5.02 7.24
C GLU A 267 -10.09 5.40 8.70
N ASN A 268 -9.76 4.41 9.53
CA ASN A 268 -9.35 4.62 10.91
C ASN A 268 -7.83 4.72 11.00
N ARG A 269 -7.30 5.94 11.20
CA ARG A 269 -5.86 6.15 11.37
C ARG A 269 -5.37 5.52 12.68
N LEU A 270 -4.13 5.01 12.66
CA LEU A 270 -3.45 4.46 13.84
C LEU A 270 -3.40 5.46 15.01
N VAL A 271 -3.27 6.74 14.71
CA VAL A 271 -3.26 7.83 15.71
C VAL A 271 -4.65 8.15 16.29
N GLY A 272 -5.68 7.37 15.97
CA GLY A 272 -6.98 7.36 16.65
C GLY A 272 -8.08 8.21 16.01
N MET A 273 -7.82 8.90 14.89
CA MET A 273 -8.84 9.68 14.18
C MET A 273 -9.32 8.98 12.91
N LYS A 274 -10.53 9.33 12.47
CA LYS A 274 -11.01 9.00 11.13
C LYS A 274 -10.44 10.00 10.12
N SER A 275 -10.11 9.53 8.93
CA SER A 275 -9.62 10.37 7.83
C SER A 275 -10.16 9.85 6.51
N ARG A 276 -10.63 10.75 5.66
CA ARG A 276 -11.07 10.42 4.31
C ARG A 276 -9.92 10.55 3.34
N GLY A 277 -9.77 9.54 2.50
CA GLY A 277 -8.86 9.55 1.36
C GLY A 277 -9.56 9.07 0.11
N VAL A 278 -9.25 9.70 -1.02
CA VAL A 278 -9.63 9.24 -2.36
C VAL A 278 -8.38 8.71 -3.03
N TYR A 279 -8.44 7.48 -3.50
CA TYR A 279 -7.28 6.76 -4.03
C TYR A 279 -7.48 6.39 -5.48
N GLU A 280 -6.41 6.52 -6.27
CA GLU A 280 -6.28 5.94 -7.60
C GLU A 280 -5.27 4.79 -7.52
N THR A 281 -5.72 3.54 -7.70
CA THR A 281 -4.86 2.34 -7.66
C THR A 281 -5.22 1.39 -8.80
N PRO A 282 -5.07 1.83 -10.07
CA PRO A 282 -5.62 1.10 -11.22
C PRO A 282 -4.99 -0.28 -11.41
N GLY A 283 -3.66 -0.39 -11.50
CA GLY A 283 -2.95 -1.66 -11.66
C GLY A 283 -3.10 -2.57 -10.44
N GLY A 284 -3.07 -1.98 -9.24
CA GLY A 284 -3.24 -2.72 -8.00
C GLY A 284 -4.60 -3.41 -7.91
N THR A 285 -5.66 -2.72 -8.26
CA THR A 285 -7.03 -3.28 -8.30
C THR A 285 -7.12 -4.47 -9.25
N ILE A 286 -6.48 -4.35 -10.43
CA ILE A 286 -6.42 -5.45 -11.41
C ILE A 286 -5.65 -6.65 -10.85
N ILE A 287 -4.46 -6.42 -10.29
CA ILE A 287 -3.58 -7.48 -9.77
C ILE A 287 -4.26 -8.22 -8.61
N TYR A 288 -4.83 -7.50 -7.64
CA TYR A 288 -5.55 -8.12 -6.51
C TYR A 288 -6.72 -8.97 -6.97
N LYS A 289 -7.52 -8.46 -7.94
CA LYS A 289 -8.63 -9.23 -8.50
C LYS A 289 -8.16 -10.48 -9.23
N ALA A 290 -7.12 -10.38 -10.04
CA ALA A 290 -6.55 -11.52 -10.76
C ALA A 290 -6.00 -12.59 -9.81
N HIS A 291 -5.19 -12.16 -8.82
CA HIS A 291 -4.62 -13.05 -7.81
C HIS A 291 -5.70 -13.78 -7.02
N GLN A 292 -6.75 -13.07 -6.56
CA GLN A 292 -7.88 -13.66 -5.87
C GLN A 292 -8.58 -14.74 -6.71
N LEU A 293 -8.80 -14.49 -8.01
CA LEU A 293 -9.44 -15.45 -8.90
C LEU A 293 -8.59 -16.72 -9.07
N LEU A 294 -7.27 -16.59 -9.14
CA LEU A 294 -6.37 -17.74 -9.25
C LEU A 294 -6.35 -18.56 -7.95
N GLU A 295 -6.33 -17.90 -6.78
CA GLU A 295 -6.42 -18.60 -5.50
C GLU A 295 -7.72 -19.41 -5.34
N MET A 296 -8.84 -18.96 -5.92
CA MET A 296 -10.11 -19.66 -5.85
C MET A 296 -10.05 -21.07 -6.43
N ILE A 297 -9.18 -21.31 -7.41
CA ILE A 297 -9.07 -22.64 -8.06
C ILE A 297 -7.84 -23.43 -7.61
N THR A 298 -6.88 -22.82 -6.91
CA THR A 298 -5.61 -23.45 -6.53
C THR A 298 -5.46 -23.74 -5.04
N LEU A 299 -6.24 -23.08 -4.18
CA LEU A 299 -6.22 -23.31 -2.74
C LEU A 299 -7.41 -24.16 -2.30
N ASP A 300 -7.16 -25.10 -1.36
CA ASP A 300 -8.23 -25.82 -0.70
C ASP A 300 -9.05 -24.90 0.22
N ARG A 301 -10.25 -25.38 0.61
CA ARG A 301 -11.21 -24.62 1.39
C ARG A 301 -10.63 -24.08 2.70
N ASP A 302 -9.96 -24.93 3.47
CA ASP A 302 -9.52 -24.57 4.83
C ASP A 302 -8.33 -23.60 4.77
N THR A 303 -7.38 -23.82 3.86
CA THR A 303 -6.28 -22.91 3.57
C THR A 303 -6.79 -21.55 3.10
N SER A 304 -7.73 -21.52 2.14
CA SER A 304 -8.32 -20.29 1.61
C SER A 304 -9.05 -19.49 2.70
N HIS A 305 -9.82 -20.16 3.58
CA HIS A 305 -10.53 -19.48 4.65
C HIS A 305 -9.59 -18.94 5.72
N TYR A 306 -8.58 -19.71 6.13
CA TYR A 306 -7.62 -19.25 7.15
C TYR A 306 -6.73 -18.12 6.62
N LYS A 307 -6.33 -18.20 5.33
CA LYS A 307 -5.55 -17.14 4.68
C LYS A 307 -6.25 -15.78 4.72
N LYS A 308 -7.57 -15.71 4.66
CA LYS A 308 -8.31 -14.44 4.80
C LYS A 308 -8.11 -13.79 6.17
N LEU A 309 -8.05 -14.58 7.25
CA LEU A 309 -7.75 -14.06 8.59
C LEU A 309 -6.31 -13.55 8.68
N VAL A 310 -5.39 -14.28 8.03
CA VAL A 310 -3.98 -13.86 7.92
C VAL A 310 -3.85 -12.58 7.11
N ALA A 311 -4.58 -12.45 6.00
CA ALA A 311 -4.59 -11.26 5.14
C ALA A 311 -5.00 -10.00 5.89
N GLU A 312 -6.08 -10.08 6.69
CA GLU A 312 -6.56 -8.99 7.55
C GLU A 312 -5.46 -8.55 8.52
N LYS A 313 -4.86 -9.51 9.26
CA LYS A 313 -3.79 -9.20 10.22
C LYS A 313 -2.52 -8.68 9.52
N TYR A 314 -2.20 -9.19 8.36
CA TYR A 314 -1.07 -8.72 7.57
C TYR A 314 -1.28 -7.26 7.13
N GLY A 315 -2.46 -6.93 6.61
CA GLY A 315 -2.84 -5.58 6.23
C GLY A 315 -2.76 -4.60 7.39
N GLU A 316 -3.29 -4.98 8.56
CA GLU A 316 -3.17 -4.19 9.80
C GLU A 316 -1.71 -3.93 10.20
N LEU A 317 -0.85 -4.94 10.16
CA LEU A 317 0.58 -4.78 10.50
C LEU A 317 1.28 -3.81 9.54
N VAL A 318 1.02 -3.93 8.24
CA VAL A 318 1.59 -3.03 7.23
C VAL A 318 1.08 -1.61 7.42
N TYR A 319 -0.22 -1.43 7.61
CA TYR A 319 -0.83 -0.13 7.86
C TYR A 319 -0.25 0.57 9.09
N ASN A 320 -0.02 -0.21 10.15
CA ASN A 320 0.51 0.24 11.43
C ASN A 320 2.05 0.45 11.43
N GLY A 321 2.74 0.29 10.30
CA GLY A 321 4.19 0.48 10.22
C GLY A 321 5.02 -0.68 10.78
N MET A 322 4.41 -1.83 11.05
CA MET A 322 5.04 -3.02 11.63
C MET A 322 5.70 -3.93 10.59
N TRP A 323 6.21 -3.34 9.48
CA TRP A 323 6.82 -4.08 8.37
C TRP A 323 7.96 -5.00 8.83
N PHE A 324 8.83 -4.53 9.71
CA PHE A 324 9.99 -5.28 10.21
C PHE A 324 9.70 -6.01 11.53
N SER A 325 8.43 -6.34 11.80
CA SER A 325 8.06 -7.07 13.02
C SER A 325 8.19 -8.58 12.85
N PRO A 326 8.57 -9.33 13.92
CA PRO A 326 8.63 -10.80 13.87
C PRO A 326 7.32 -11.47 13.46
N LEU A 327 6.17 -10.86 13.82
CA LEU A 327 4.87 -11.42 13.45
C LEU A 327 4.65 -11.33 11.94
N ARG A 328 4.98 -10.18 11.29
CA ARG A 328 4.85 -10.06 9.84
C ARG A 328 5.75 -11.07 9.12
N GLU A 329 6.97 -11.26 9.57
CA GLU A 329 7.90 -12.25 9.01
C GLU A 329 7.36 -13.69 9.13
N ALA A 330 6.73 -14.03 10.27
CA ALA A 330 6.09 -15.33 10.44
C ALA A 330 4.88 -15.50 9.50
N LEU A 331 4.09 -14.43 9.31
CA LEU A 331 2.99 -14.44 8.34
C LEU A 331 3.48 -14.52 6.90
N ASP A 332 4.61 -13.91 6.55
CA ASP A 332 5.25 -14.09 5.24
C ASP A 332 5.57 -15.56 4.96
N ALA A 333 6.13 -16.27 5.93
CA ALA A 333 6.44 -17.69 5.79
C ALA A 333 5.18 -18.53 5.52
N PHE A 334 4.09 -18.25 6.26
CA PHE A 334 2.79 -18.86 6.03
C PHE A 334 2.26 -18.53 4.62
N VAL A 335 2.22 -17.25 4.27
CA VAL A 335 1.73 -16.79 2.96
C VAL A 335 2.52 -17.43 1.84
N ASN A 336 3.85 -17.35 1.86
CA ASN A 336 4.71 -17.92 0.81
C ASN A 336 4.48 -19.42 0.63
N LYS A 337 4.23 -20.16 1.73
CA LYS A 337 3.88 -21.58 1.66
C LYS A 337 2.57 -21.81 0.91
N THR A 338 1.55 -20.98 1.13
CA THR A 338 0.26 -21.11 0.44
C THR A 338 0.36 -20.78 -1.05
N GLN A 339 1.36 -19.99 -1.46
CA GLN A 339 1.52 -19.52 -2.84
C GLN A 339 2.26 -20.50 -3.77
N GLU A 340 2.85 -21.58 -3.25
CA GLU A 340 3.63 -22.54 -4.07
C GLU A 340 2.85 -23.10 -5.26
N THR A 341 1.52 -23.21 -5.14
CA THR A 341 0.62 -23.73 -6.18
C THR A 341 -0.19 -22.64 -6.90
N VAL A 342 -0.05 -21.37 -6.51
CA VAL A 342 -0.78 -20.24 -7.11
C VAL A 342 -0.04 -19.80 -8.39
N THR A 343 -0.16 -20.63 -9.43
CA THR A 343 0.50 -20.45 -10.74
C THR A 343 -0.52 -20.71 -11.85
N GLY A 344 -0.59 -19.83 -12.83
CA GLY A 344 -1.53 -19.96 -13.94
C GLY A 344 -1.87 -18.64 -14.62
N ASP A 345 -2.85 -18.70 -15.51
CA ASP A 345 -3.30 -17.58 -16.31
C ASP A 345 -4.68 -17.11 -15.88
N VAL A 346 -4.83 -15.79 -15.70
CA VAL A 346 -6.09 -15.14 -15.40
C VAL A 346 -6.44 -14.16 -16.51
N LYS A 347 -7.50 -14.47 -17.24
CA LYS A 347 -8.07 -13.58 -18.26
C LYS A 347 -9.11 -12.67 -17.62
N LEU A 348 -8.97 -11.37 -17.84
CA LEU A 348 -9.84 -10.34 -17.30
C LEU A 348 -10.47 -9.51 -18.42
N LYS A 349 -11.68 -9.04 -18.15
CA LYS A 349 -12.37 -8.01 -18.94
C LYS A 349 -12.40 -6.72 -18.12
N LEU A 350 -11.75 -5.68 -18.61
CA LEU A 350 -11.71 -4.34 -18.04
C LEU A 350 -12.75 -3.48 -18.75
N TYR A 351 -13.67 -2.88 -17.99
CA TYR A 351 -14.74 -2.08 -18.59
C TYR A 351 -15.36 -1.11 -17.59
N LYS A 352 -15.23 0.18 -17.86
CA LYS A 352 -15.91 1.27 -17.11
C LYS A 352 -15.83 1.08 -15.60
N GLY A 353 -14.62 1.09 -15.05
CA GLY A 353 -14.35 0.94 -13.61
C GLY A 353 -14.41 -0.48 -13.07
N ASN A 354 -14.79 -1.48 -13.89
CA ASN A 354 -14.96 -2.85 -13.43
C ASN A 354 -13.88 -3.79 -13.94
N VAL A 355 -13.44 -4.70 -13.07
CA VAL A 355 -12.56 -5.82 -13.39
C VAL A 355 -13.35 -7.11 -13.26
N MET A 356 -13.66 -7.74 -14.40
CA MET A 356 -14.49 -8.94 -14.48
C MET A 356 -13.67 -10.16 -14.87
N ASN A 357 -13.99 -11.31 -14.25
CA ASN A 357 -13.41 -12.59 -14.65
C ASN A 357 -13.85 -12.96 -16.08
N ALA A 358 -12.89 -13.31 -16.93
CA ALA A 358 -13.11 -13.82 -18.29
C ALA A 358 -12.50 -15.21 -18.51
N GLY A 359 -11.91 -15.82 -17.48
CA GLY A 359 -11.37 -17.17 -17.48
C GLY A 359 -10.14 -17.30 -16.59
N VAL A 360 -9.98 -18.46 -15.96
CA VAL A 360 -8.83 -18.80 -15.10
C VAL A 360 -8.37 -20.20 -15.42
N THR A 361 -7.06 -20.38 -15.59
CA THR A 361 -6.46 -21.70 -15.81
C THR A 361 -5.23 -21.90 -14.94
N SER A 362 -5.01 -23.10 -14.44
CA SER A 362 -3.84 -23.43 -13.62
C SER A 362 -3.50 -24.92 -13.76
N PRO A 363 -2.20 -25.28 -13.84
CA PRO A 363 -1.78 -26.69 -13.74
C PRO A 363 -1.99 -27.27 -12.33
N TYR A 364 -2.28 -26.43 -11.34
CA TYR A 364 -2.52 -26.80 -9.94
C TYR A 364 -3.99 -26.64 -9.54
N THR A 365 -4.91 -26.57 -10.52
CA THR A 365 -6.32 -26.41 -10.22
C THR A 365 -6.87 -27.57 -9.40
N LEU A 366 -7.62 -27.25 -8.35
CA LEU A 366 -8.42 -28.20 -7.56
C LEU A 366 -9.87 -28.30 -8.09
N TYR A 367 -10.21 -27.48 -9.09
CA TYR A 367 -11.50 -27.55 -9.75
C TYR A 367 -11.48 -28.67 -10.79
N ASP A 368 -12.26 -29.71 -10.53
CA ASP A 368 -12.48 -30.83 -11.45
C ASP A 368 -13.88 -30.72 -12.04
N GLU A 369 -13.97 -30.46 -13.35
CA GLU A 369 -15.25 -30.27 -14.06
C GLU A 369 -16.10 -31.55 -14.04
N ASN A 370 -15.51 -32.75 -13.99
CA ASN A 370 -16.27 -33.99 -13.93
C ASN A 370 -16.97 -34.13 -12.56
N VAL A 371 -16.28 -33.81 -11.46
CA VAL A 371 -16.81 -33.84 -10.10
C VAL A 371 -17.83 -32.73 -9.86
N ALA A 372 -17.55 -31.51 -10.40
CA ALA A 372 -18.40 -30.33 -10.21
C ALA A 372 -19.61 -30.29 -11.15
N SER A 373 -19.68 -31.17 -12.16
CA SER A 373 -20.77 -31.20 -13.14
C SER A 373 -22.09 -31.59 -12.51
N PHE A 374 -23.19 -30.98 -12.99
CA PHE A 374 -24.56 -31.43 -12.71
C PHE A 374 -25.01 -32.58 -13.61
N GLY A 375 -24.17 -32.97 -14.57
CA GLY A 375 -24.41 -34.12 -15.46
C GLY A 375 -23.97 -35.46 -14.87
N ASP A 376 -23.79 -36.46 -15.75
CA ASP A 376 -23.20 -37.73 -15.38
C ASP A 376 -21.68 -37.57 -15.17
N ASP A 377 -21.24 -37.81 -13.93
CA ASP A 377 -19.82 -37.70 -13.50
C ASP A 377 -19.05 -39.02 -13.67
N GLY A 378 -19.66 -40.04 -14.30
CA GLY A 378 -19.07 -41.37 -14.45
C GLY A 378 -18.80 -42.09 -13.11
N GLY A 379 -19.42 -41.63 -12.01
CA GLY A 379 -19.24 -42.19 -10.66
C GLY A 379 -18.05 -41.59 -9.90
N ALA A 380 -17.53 -40.46 -10.33
CA ALA A 380 -16.45 -39.73 -9.63
C ALA A 380 -16.88 -39.25 -8.24
N TYR A 381 -18.18 -38.99 -8.02
CA TYR A 381 -18.74 -38.54 -6.75
C TYR A 381 -19.94 -39.41 -6.33
N ASN A 382 -19.83 -40.07 -5.18
CA ASN A 382 -20.94 -40.83 -4.63
C ASN A 382 -21.90 -39.95 -3.81
N GLN A 383 -23.02 -39.55 -4.39
CA GLN A 383 -24.00 -38.68 -3.73
C GLN A 383 -24.59 -39.29 -2.42
N ALA A 384 -24.56 -40.62 -2.27
CA ALA A 384 -25.07 -41.29 -1.07
C ALA A 384 -24.23 -41.01 0.19
N ASP A 385 -22.91 -40.70 0.03
CA ASP A 385 -22.00 -40.41 1.14
C ASP A 385 -22.37 -39.10 1.86
N SER A 386 -23.04 -38.18 1.17
CA SER A 386 -23.48 -36.91 1.76
C SER A 386 -24.45 -37.10 2.93
N ALA A 387 -25.30 -38.11 2.91
CA ALA A 387 -26.23 -38.40 3.99
C ALA A 387 -25.50 -38.75 5.31
N GLY A 388 -24.45 -39.58 5.24
CA GLY A 388 -23.62 -39.92 6.39
C GLY A 388 -22.91 -38.70 6.97
N PHE A 389 -22.30 -37.91 6.11
CA PHE A 389 -21.64 -36.63 6.50
C PHE A 389 -22.63 -35.67 7.18
N ILE A 390 -23.79 -35.40 6.58
CA ILE A 390 -24.81 -34.48 7.10
C ILE A 390 -25.31 -34.93 8.48
N ASN A 391 -25.55 -36.25 8.67
CA ASN A 391 -25.98 -36.79 9.96
C ASN A 391 -24.97 -36.54 11.08
N LEU A 392 -23.67 -36.73 10.82
CA LEU A 392 -22.61 -36.51 11.81
C LEU A 392 -22.36 -35.03 12.01
N PHE A 393 -22.23 -34.24 10.97
CA PHE A 393 -21.95 -32.82 11.02
C PHE A 393 -23.08 -32.02 11.68
N GLY A 394 -24.35 -32.42 11.43
CA GLY A 394 -25.55 -31.79 12.00
C GLY A 394 -25.95 -32.30 13.38
N LEU A 395 -25.23 -33.27 13.99
CA LEU A 395 -25.63 -33.92 15.20
C LEU A 395 -25.86 -33.00 16.39
N SER A 396 -24.95 -32.05 16.64
CA SER A 396 -25.07 -31.07 17.73
C SER A 396 -26.28 -30.14 17.53
N THR A 397 -26.54 -29.72 16.29
CA THR A 397 -27.72 -28.90 15.95
C THR A 397 -29.03 -29.67 16.23
N LYS A 398 -29.06 -30.95 15.86
CA LYS A 398 -30.21 -31.82 16.14
C LYS A 398 -30.44 -32.02 17.64
N VAL A 399 -29.37 -32.27 18.41
CA VAL A 399 -29.44 -32.43 19.87
C VAL A 399 -29.95 -31.14 20.52
N LYS A 400 -29.43 -29.98 20.12
CA LYS A 400 -29.90 -28.67 20.62
C LYS A 400 -31.41 -28.50 20.35
N ALA A 401 -31.87 -28.75 19.14
CA ALA A 401 -33.29 -28.59 18.78
C ALA A 401 -34.20 -29.54 19.58
N LEU A 402 -33.75 -30.77 19.90
CA LEU A 402 -34.50 -31.69 20.75
C LEU A 402 -34.55 -31.23 22.21
N LEU A 403 -33.49 -30.63 22.73
CA LEU A 403 -33.45 -30.02 24.08
C LEU A 403 -34.42 -28.83 24.18
N ASP A 404 -34.42 -27.95 23.17
CA ASP A 404 -35.30 -26.78 23.15
C ASP A 404 -36.77 -27.19 23.18
N LYS A 405 -37.16 -28.16 22.35
CA LYS A 405 -38.52 -28.74 22.37
C LYS A 405 -38.91 -29.36 23.71
N LYS A 406 -37.98 -30.00 24.41
CA LYS A 406 -38.25 -30.54 25.76
C LYS A 406 -38.47 -29.44 26.80
N ARG A 407 -37.80 -28.33 26.69
CA ARG A 407 -37.98 -27.16 27.58
C ARG A 407 -39.33 -26.51 27.35
N GLU A 408 -39.66 -26.20 26.07
CA GLU A 408 -40.94 -25.62 25.68
C GLU A 408 -42.17 -26.50 26.08
N ALA A 409 -42.00 -27.81 26.19
CA ALA A 409 -43.07 -28.73 26.61
C ALA A 409 -43.22 -28.83 28.15
N ASN A 410 -42.25 -28.29 28.91
CA ASN A 410 -42.27 -28.28 30.37
C ASN A 410 -42.60 -26.91 30.98
N ASP A 411 -42.64 -25.86 30.15
CA ASP A 411 -43.15 -24.52 30.47
C ASP A 411 -44.64 -24.42 30.14
#